data_afdbfd7fb0ecd8e8bb10c24bd9aee1d6
#
_entry.id   afdbfd7fb0ecd8e8bb10c24bd9aee1d6
#
_cell.length_a   1.000
_cell.length_b   1.000
_cell.length_c   1.000
_cell.angle_alpha   90.00
_cell.angle_beta   90.00
_cell.angle_gamma   90.00
#
_symmetry.space_group_name_H-M   'P 1'
#
loop_
_entity.id
_entity.type
_entity.pdbx_description
1 polymer ?
#
loop_
_entity_poly.entity_id
_entity_poly.type
_entity_poly.pdbx_seq_one_letter_code
_entity_poly.pdbx_strand_id
1 'polypeptide(L)'
;MSTTKPAFEWGSLRRVTPISHEFGFNRGTPIDRYYVEEFLTRRATDIRGRVLEIGDASYTHRFGGAQVTRADVLHVSAGNPGATFVGDLTNAPQLPSDAFDCFVLTQTLHLIYDVRAALRTIQRILKPGGVLLATFPGISQVSSDEWAETWRWSFSAAAARRLFAEFFPTTALTYESFGNALSATAF
;
A
#
# COMPACT_ATOMS: atom_id res chain seq x y z
N MET A 1 -11.63 30.84 41.19
CA MET A 1 -11.85 31.11 39.76
C MET A 1 -12.00 29.77 39.06
N SER A 2 -13.21 29.40 38.67
CA SER A 2 -13.47 28.17 37.90
C SER A 2 -13.08 28.41 36.46
N THR A 3 -11.95 27.84 36.01
CA THR A 3 -11.57 27.85 34.61
C THR A 3 -12.41 26.80 33.89
N THR A 4 -13.53 27.21 33.32
CA THR A 4 -14.29 26.41 32.39
C THR A 4 -13.38 26.10 31.19
N LYS A 5 -12.97 24.83 31.02
CA LYS A 5 -12.30 24.39 29.79
C LYS A 5 -13.20 24.74 28.60
N PRO A 6 -12.67 25.32 27.54
CA PRO A 6 -13.46 25.57 26.35
C PRO A 6 -14.05 24.26 25.83
N ALA A 7 -15.33 24.26 25.50
CA ALA A 7 -16.00 23.10 24.94
C ALA A 7 -15.32 22.73 23.60
N PHE A 8 -14.99 21.47 23.42
CA PHE A 8 -14.43 20.98 22.16
C PHE A 8 -15.53 21.02 21.09
N GLU A 9 -15.28 21.75 20.03
CA GLU A 9 -16.23 21.85 18.91
C GLU A 9 -15.96 20.73 17.90
N TRP A 10 -16.86 19.78 17.81
CA TRP A 10 -16.74 18.63 16.93
C TRP A 10 -16.91 18.96 15.44
N GLY A 11 -17.55 20.09 15.11
CA GLY A 11 -17.78 20.52 13.72
C GLY A 11 -18.32 19.36 12.86
N SER A 12 -17.66 19.10 11.74
CA SER A 12 -18.03 18.04 10.80
C SER A 12 -17.85 16.63 11.33
N LEU A 13 -17.11 16.40 12.43
CA LEU A 13 -16.90 15.07 13.02
C LEU A 13 -18.16 14.46 13.65
N ARG A 14 -19.23 15.26 13.82
CA ARG A 14 -20.56 14.74 14.25
C ARG A 14 -21.36 14.11 13.12
N ARG A 15 -20.92 14.23 11.89
CA ARG A 15 -21.62 13.64 10.75
C ARG A 15 -21.47 12.11 10.79
N VAL A 16 -22.56 11.40 10.45
CA VAL A 16 -22.58 9.95 10.27
C VAL A 16 -22.40 9.52 8.81
N THR A 17 -22.26 10.51 7.91
CA THR A 17 -21.96 10.30 6.49
C THR A 17 -20.53 10.71 6.22
N PRO A 18 -19.82 10.06 5.29
CA PRO A 18 -18.45 10.44 4.91
C PRO A 18 -18.35 11.93 4.54
N ILE A 19 -17.24 12.56 4.89
CA ILE A 19 -16.94 13.93 4.48
C ILE A 19 -16.55 13.96 3.00
N SER A 20 -15.87 12.91 2.54
CA SER A 20 -15.51 12.69 1.14
C SER A 20 -15.92 11.26 0.75
N HIS A 21 -16.42 11.09 -0.46
CA HIS A 21 -16.67 9.78 -1.07
C HIS A 21 -15.49 9.32 -1.95
N GLU A 22 -14.49 10.18 -2.14
CA GLU A 22 -13.32 9.98 -3.01
C GLU A 22 -12.03 9.84 -2.17
N PHE A 23 -12.11 9.21 -0.99
CA PHE A 23 -10.97 9.04 -0.07
C PHE A 23 -10.21 10.33 0.25
N GLY A 24 -10.86 11.48 0.14
CA GLY A 24 -10.27 12.79 0.38
C GLY A 24 -9.61 13.44 -0.83
N PHE A 25 -9.51 12.78 -1.99
CA PHE A 25 -8.88 13.34 -3.20
C PHE A 25 -9.52 14.66 -3.67
N ASN A 26 -10.82 14.80 -3.49
CA ASN A 26 -11.56 16.05 -3.79
C ASN A 26 -11.26 17.20 -2.82
N ARG A 27 -10.42 16.98 -1.80
CA ARG A 27 -10.06 17.96 -0.76
C ARG A 27 -8.56 18.20 -0.66
N GLY A 28 -7.76 17.58 -1.51
CA GLY A 28 -6.31 17.67 -1.52
C GLY A 28 -5.64 16.31 -1.49
N THR A 29 -4.48 16.22 -0.86
CA THR A 29 -3.78 14.94 -0.70
C THR A 29 -4.43 14.13 0.43
N PRO A 30 -4.93 12.92 0.16
CA PRO A 30 -5.44 12.05 1.19
C PRO A 30 -4.40 11.75 2.26
N ILE A 31 -4.84 11.59 3.50
CA ILE A 31 -3.91 11.36 4.63
C ILE A 31 -3.15 10.04 4.52
N ASP A 32 -3.74 9.01 3.90
CA ASP A 32 -3.06 7.76 3.65
C ASP A 32 -1.91 7.93 2.65
N ARG A 33 -2.10 8.75 1.60
CA ARG A 33 -1.05 9.09 0.63
C ARG A 33 0.11 9.81 1.28
N TYR A 34 -0.15 10.71 2.22
CA TYR A 34 0.90 11.33 3.00
C TYR A 34 1.74 10.28 3.75
N TYR A 35 1.10 9.31 4.41
CA TYR A 35 1.82 8.25 5.12
C TYR A 35 2.53 7.26 4.19
N VAL A 36 1.94 6.93 3.04
CA VAL A 36 2.59 6.11 2.02
C VAL A 36 3.87 6.79 1.52
N GLU A 37 3.79 8.07 1.17
CA GLU A 37 4.94 8.83 0.66
C GLU A 37 6.02 9.04 1.72
N GLU A 38 5.64 9.28 2.96
CA GLU A 38 6.56 9.35 4.09
C GLU A 38 7.31 8.02 4.31
N PHE A 39 6.60 6.91 4.24
CA PHE A 39 7.21 5.57 4.30
C PHE A 39 8.19 5.34 3.16
N LEU A 40 7.78 5.62 1.92
CA LEU A 40 8.64 5.43 0.75
C LEU A 40 9.86 6.36 0.75
N THR A 41 9.71 7.59 1.26
CA THR A 41 10.83 8.52 1.46
C THR A 41 11.90 7.93 2.38
N ARG A 42 11.49 7.35 3.51
CA ARG A 42 12.42 6.70 4.44
C ARG A 42 13.06 5.43 3.87
N ARG A 43 12.42 4.78 2.91
CA ARG A 43 12.88 3.56 2.26
C ARG A 43 13.41 3.78 0.84
N ALA A 44 13.65 5.02 0.44
CA ALA A 44 14.09 5.37 -0.90
C ALA A 44 15.36 4.63 -1.36
N THR A 45 16.27 4.33 -0.44
CA THR A 45 17.51 3.57 -0.73
C THR A 45 17.26 2.11 -1.09
N ASP A 46 16.09 1.57 -0.74
CA ASP A 46 15.67 0.19 -1.07
C ASP A 46 15.06 0.12 -2.48
N ILE A 47 14.59 1.27 -3.03
CA ILE A 47 13.98 1.36 -4.37
C ILE A 47 15.09 1.52 -5.40
N ARG A 48 15.71 0.41 -5.80
CA ARG A 48 16.88 0.37 -6.68
C ARG A 48 16.92 -0.88 -7.57
N GLY A 49 17.82 -0.84 -8.56
CA GLY A 49 17.98 -1.97 -9.48
C GLY A 49 16.75 -2.17 -10.37
N ARG A 50 16.30 -3.40 -10.55
CA ARG A 50 15.06 -3.72 -11.25
C ARG A 50 13.90 -3.70 -10.27
N VAL A 51 13.00 -2.75 -10.44
CA VAL A 51 11.86 -2.53 -9.55
C VAL A 51 10.57 -2.92 -10.24
N LEU A 52 9.68 -3.61 -9.52
CA LEU A 52 8.30 -3.84 -9.90
C LEU A 52 7.40 -2.90 -9.10
N GLU A 53 6.39 -2.31 -9.72
CA GLU A 53 5.33 -1.53 -9.05
C GLU A 53 3.96 -1.97 -9.58
N ILE A 54 2.90 -1.80 -8.79
CA ILE A 54 1.52 -2.09 -9.22
C ILE A 54 0.88 -0.82 -9.76
N GLY A 55 0.17 -0.96 -10.88
CA GLY A 55 -0.64 0.10 -11.48
C GLY A 55 0.16 1.02 -12.39
N ASP A 56 1.15 1.71 -11.87
CA ASP A 56 2.09 2.56 -12.61
C ASP A 56 3.47 2.54 -11.94
N ALA A 57 4.44 3.30 -12.45
CA ALA A 57 5.80 3.37 -11.91
C ALA A 57 6.11 4.73 -11.23
N SER A 58 5.09 5.46 -10.81
CA SER A 58 5.26 6.83 -10.28
C SER A 58 6.13 6.88 -9.04
N TYR A 59 5.88 5.99 -8.09
CA TYR A 59 6.67 5.92 -6.86
C TYR A 59 8.07 5.39 -7.11
N THR A 60 8.22 4.42 -8.00
CA THR A 60 9.54 3.92 -8.44
C THR A 60 10.40 5.04 -8.98
N HIS A 61 9.86 5.86 -9.89
CA HIS A 61 10.61 6.99 -10.46
C HIS A 61 10.85 8.11 -9.44
N ARG A 62 9.83 8.45 -8.66
CA ARG A 62 9.90 9.56 -7.71
C ARG A 62 10.89 9.30 -6.57
N PHE A 63 10.88 8.11 -6.00
CA PHE A 63 11.67 7.79 -4.80
C PHE A 63 12.96 7.04 -5.10
N GLY A 64 12.99 6.20 -6.14
CA GLY A 64 14.19 5.47 -6.54
C GLY A 64 15.15 6.28 -7.42
N GLY A 65 14.60 7.14 -8.29
CA GLY A 65 15.39 8.03 -9.13
C GLY A 65 16.49 7.32 -9.93
N ALA A 66 17.70 7.81 -9.86
CA ALA A 66 18.85 7.28 -10.59
C ALA A 66 19.33 5.89 -10.11
N GLN A 67 18.84 5.40 -8.98
CA GLN A 67 19.18 4.07 -8.47
C GLN A 67 18.42 2.95 -9.20
N VAL A 68 17.33 3.29 -9.89
CA VAL A 68 16.49 2.37 -10.65
C VAL A 68 17.13 2.13 -12.03
N THR A 69 17.49 0.89 -12.31
CA THR A 69 18.02 0.49 -13.61
C THR A 69 16.92 0.07 -14.58
N ARG A 70 15.80 -0.43 -14.04
CA ARG A 70 14.61 -0.81 -14.81
C ARG A 70 13.37 -0.72 -13.93
N ALA A 71 12.36 -0.01 -14.40
CA ALA A 71 11.02 0.01 -13.82
C ALA A 71 10.09 -0.88 -14.63
N ASP A 72 9.51 -1.88 -13.98
CA ASP A 72 8.46 -2.74 -14.52
C ASP A 72 7.14 -2.47 -13.80
N VAL A 73 6.03 -2.57 -14.51
CA VAL A 73 4.68 -2.36 -13.98
C VAL A 73 3.85 -3.61 -14.17
N LEU A 74 3.24 -4.09 -13.07
CA LEU A 74 2.23 -5.13 -13.13
C LEU A 74 0.84 -4.50 -13.05
N HIS A 75 -0.03 -4.85 -13.98
CA HIS A 75 -1.43 -4.44 -13.96
C HIS A 75 -2.34 -5.65 -14.17
N VAL A 76 -3.48 -5.67 -13.49
CA VAL A 76 -4.40 -6.81 -13.52
C VAL A 76 -5.07 -6.97 -14.89
N SER A 77 -5.25 -5.89 -15.65
CA SER A 77 -5.89 -5.88 -16.96
C SER A 77 -4.99 -5.29 -18.05
N ALA A 78 -5.24 -5.68 -19.30
CA ALA A 78 -4.48 -5.23 -20.48
C ALA A 78 -4.75 -3.76 -20.90
N GLY A 79 -5.61 -3.03 -20.19
CA GLY A 79 -5.99 -1.66 -20.56
C GLY A 79 -4.96 -0.59 -20.16
N ASN A 80 -3.91 -0.94 -19.46
CA ASN A 80 -2.87 0.01 -19.04
C ASN A 80 -1.69 -0.01 -20.02
N PRO A 81 -1.46 1.07 -20.82
CA PRO A 81 -0.36 1.11 -21.79
C PRO A 81 1.04 1.14 -21.14
N GLY A 82 1.14 1.49 -19.86
CA GLY A 82 2.39 1.47 -19.09
C GLY A 82 2.74 0.11 -18.49
N ALA A 83 1.83 -0.88 -18.56
CA ALA A 83 2.07 -2.19 -17.98
C ALA A 83 3.11 -2.97 -18.78
N THR A 84 4.17 -3.42 -18.11
CA THR A 84 5.15 -4.37 -18.66
C THR A 84 4.70 -5.81 -18.49
N PHE A 85 3.89 -6.07 -17.46
CA PHE A 85 3.27 -7.36 -17.21
C PHE A 85 1.77 -7.17 -16.96
N VAL A 86 0.98 -8.09 -17.48
CA VAL A 86 -0.46 -8.15 -17.23
C VAL A 86 -0.79 -9.47 -16.54
N GLY A 87 -1.53 -9.40 -15.43
CA GLY A 87 -2.00 -10.57 -14.71
C GLY A 87 -2.30 -10.32 -13.24
N ASP A 88 -2.91 -11.33 -12.65
CA ASP A 88 -3.25 -11.36 -11.23
C ASP A 88 -2.03 -11.82 -10.40
N LEU A 89 -1.68 -11.05 -9.38
CA LEU A 89 -0.56 -11.37 -8.49
C LEU A 89 -0.73 -12.72 -7.77
N THR A 90 -1.95 -13.21 -7.62
CA THR A 90 -2.22 -14.54 -7.04
C THR A 90 -1.77 -15.69 -7.94
N ASN A 91 -1.68 -15.45 -9.26
CA ASN A 91 -1.23 -16.41 -10.26
C ASN A 91 -0.57 -15.67 -11.43
N ALA A 92 0.71 -15.35 -11.30
CA ALA A 92 1.47 -14.56 -12.28
C ALA A 92 2.72 -15.34 -12.77
N PRO A 93 2.54 -16.44 -13.54
CA PRO A 93 3.66 -17.24 -14.06
C PRO A 93 4.54 -16.46 -15.06
N GLN A 94 4.02 -15.42 -15.69
CA GLN A 94 4.75 -14.54 -16.60
C GLN A 94 5.78 -13.65 -15.88
N LEU A 95 5.65 -13.44 -14.58
CA LEU A 95 6.67 -12.74 -13.80
C LEU A 95 7.86 -13.69 -13.55
N PRO A 96 9.09 -13.32 -13.96
CA PRO A 96 10.26 -14.17 -13.76
C PRO A 96 10.60 -14.32 -12.28
N SER A 97 11.09 -15.51 -11.90
CA SER A 97 11.60 -15.78 -10.55
C SER A 97 12.94 -15.06 -10.33
N ASP A 98 13.23 -14.71 -9.08
CA ASP A 98 14.52 -14.09 -8.65
C ASP A 98 14.95 -12.92 -9.54
N ALA A 99 14.00 -12.08 -9.93
CA ALA A 99 14.23 -11.07 -10.96
C ALA A 99 14.22 -9.63 -10.45
N PHE A 100 13.53 -9.35 -9.35
CA PHE A 100 13.33 -7.99 -8.88
C PHE A 100 14.17 -7.70 -7.63
N ASP A 101 14.86 -6.57 -7.64
CA ASP A 101 15.62 -6.07 -6.50
C ASP A 101 14.70 -5.40 -5.49
N CYS A 102 13.60 -4.78 -5.96
CA CYS A 102 12.58 -4.18 -5.12
C CYS A 102 11.18 -4.39 -5.74
N PHE A 103 10.18 -4.54 -4.88
CA PHE A 103 8.76 -4.51 -5.27
C PHE A 103 8.03 -3.47 -4.44
N VAL A 104 7.51 -2.44 -5.09
CA VAL A 104 6.69 -1.38 -4.49
C VAL A 104 5.22 -1.77 -4.63
N LEU A 105 4.60 -2.17 -3.51
CA LEU A 105 3.24 -2.71 -3.44
C LEU A 105 2.39 -1.86 -2.49
N THR A 106 2.02 -0.66 -2.95
CA THR A 106 1.23 0.26 -2.14
C THR A 106 -0.26 0.03 -2.33
N GLN A 107 -1.00 0.04 -1.21
CA GLN A 107 -2.48 0.02 -1.19
C GLN A 107 -3.11 -1.01 -2.13
N THR A 108 -2.59 -2.25 -2.15
CA THR A 108 -3.02 -3.31 -3.08
C THR A 108 -3.44 -4.59 -2.37
N LEU A 109 -2.69 -5.07 -1.36
CA LEU A 109 -2.94 -6.38 -0.73
C LEU A 109 -4.35 -6.53 -0.15
N HIS A 110 -4.96 -5.45 0.30
CA HIS A 110 -6.32 -5.47 0.85
C HIS A 110 -7.41 -5.73 -0.22
N LEU A 111 -7.08 -5.58 -1.50
CA LEU A 111 -7.96 -5.89 -2.63
C LEU A 111 -7.86 -7.35 -3.08
N ILE A 112 -6.83 -8.08 -2.65
CA ILE A 112 -6.58 -9.45 -3.06
C ILE A 112 -7.17 -10.42 -2.05
N TYR A 113 -8.11 -11.29 -2.47
CA TYR A 113 -8.74 -12.25 -1.54
C TYR A 113 -7.75 -13.31 -1.08
N ASP A 114 -7.04 -14.00 -1.97
CA ASP A 114 -5.99 -14.96 -1.61
C ASP A 114 -4.63 -14.26 -1.45
N VAL A 115 -4.48 -13.53 -0.34
CA VAL A 115 -3.23 -12.86 -0.02
C VAL A 115 -2.04 -13.81 0.12
N ARG A 116 -2.29 -15.09 0.49
CA ARG A 116 -1.21 -16.08 0.59
C ARG A 116 -0.68 -16.47 -0.77
N ALA A 117 -1.55 -16.62 -1.77
CA ALA A 117 -1.11 -16.86 -3.15
C ALA A 117 -0.30 -15.67 -3.69
N ALA A 118 -0.73 -14.44 -3.42
CA ALA A 118 0.02 -13.24 -3.78
C ALA A 118 1.39 -13.21 -3.10
N LEU A 119 1.48 -13.51 -1.81
CA LEU A 119 2.75 -13.53 -1.06
C LEU A 119 3.71 -14.63 -1.55
N ARG A 120 3.20 -15.80 -1.97
CA ARG A 120 4.02 -16.83 -2.65
C ARG A 120 4.62 -16.32 -3.95
N THR A 121 3.82 -15.63 -4.75
CA THR A 121 4.31 -15.00 -5.99
C THR A 121 5.37 -13.95 -5.69
N ILE A 122 5.13 -13.08 -4.70
CA ILE A 122 6.08 -12.04 -4.29
C ILE A 122 7.41 -12.66 -3.85
N GLN A 123 7.36 -13.69 -3.00
CA GLN A 123 8.55 -14.40 -2.55
C GLN A 123 9.34 -15.00 -3.72
N ARG A 124 8.65 -15.58 -4.71
CA ARG A 124 9.25 -16.19 -5.89
C ARG A 124 9.94 -15.19 -6.81
N ILE A 125 9.36 -14.00 -7.00
CA ILE A 125 9.85 -13.02 -7.97
C ILE A 125 10.97 -12.13 -7.43
N LEU A 126 11.03 -11.95 -6.11
CA LEU A 126 12.11 -11.21 -5.46
C LEU A 126 13.41 -12.00 -5.51
N LYS A 127 14.51 -11.32 -5.83
CA LYS A 127 15.84 -11.88 -5.69
C LYS A 127 16.16 -12.22 -4.24
N PRO A 128 17.10 -13.14 -3.97
CA PRO A 128 17.72 -13.23 -2.65
C PRO A 128 18.26 -11.85 -2.22
N GLY A 129 17.78 -11.37 -1.06
CA GLY A 129 18.08 -10.01 -0.58
C GLY A 129 17.26 -8.88 -1.23
N GLY A 130 16.33 -9.21 -2.12
CA GLY A 130 15.37 -8.24 -2.65
C GLY A 130 14.37 -7.76 -1.60
N VAL A 131 13.83 -6.56 -1.77
CA VAL A 131 12.99 -5.86 -0.78
C VAL A 131 11.55 -5.73 -1.27
N LEU A 132 10.60 -6.09 -0.41
CA LEU A 132 9.20 -5.75 -0.58
C LEU A 132 8.87 -4.51 0.26
N LEU A 133 8.38 -3.46 -0.37
CA LEU A 133 7.80 -2.28 0.27
C LEU A 133 6.28 -2.32 0.11
N ALA A 134 5.57 -2.77 1.13
CA ALA A 134 4.13 -2.92 1.08
C ALA A 134 3.42 -1.98 2.06
N THR A 135 2.35 -1.34 1.60
CA THR A 135 1.43 -0.58 2.45
C THR A 135 0.00 -1.06 2.25
N PHE A 136 -0.78 -1.05 3.32
CA PHE A 136 -2.19 -1.45 3.31
C PHE A 136 -2.94 -0.77 4.45
N PRO A 137 -4.26 -0.57 4.31
CA PRO A 137 -5.05 0.11 5.33
C PRO A 137 -5.32 -0.81 6.53
N GLY A 138 -5.28 -0.24 7.73
CA GLY A 138 -5.81 -0.86 8.94
C GLY A 138 -7.25 -0.41 9.18
N ILE A 139 -7.43 0.90 9.39
CA ILE A 139 -8.73 1.55 9.51
C ILE A 139 -8.84 2.51 8.31
N SER A 140 -9.92 2.41 7.58
CA SER A 140 -10.21 3.23 6.40
C SER A 140 -11.71 3.37 6.23
N GLN A 141 -12.15 4.33 5.44
CA GLN A 141 -13.56 4.42 5.08
C GLN A 141 -13.99 3.18 4.28
N VAL A 142 -15.28 2.83 4.40
CA VAL A 142 -15.89 1.82 3.53
C VAL A 142 -16.18 2.48 2.19
N SER A 143 -15.61 1.93 1.13
CA SER A 143 -15.93 2.37 -0.22
C SER A 143 -17.37 2.02 -0.56
N SER A 144 -18.09 2.96 -1.18
CA SER A 144 -19.45 2.77 -1.69
C SER A 144 -19.54 2.78 -3.21
N ASP A 145 -18.40 2.87 -3.88
CA ASP A 145 -18.25 3.01 -5.33
C ASP A 145 -17.58 1.76 -5.95
N GLU A 146 -16.81 1.95 -6.99
CA GLU A 146 -16.12 0.89 -7.75
C GLU A 146 -15.23 -0.04 -6.90
N TRP A 147 -14.74 0.43 -5.75
CA TRP A 147 -13.90 -0.37 -4.86
C TRP A 147 -14.69 -1.23 -3.87
N ALA A 148 -16.01 -0.99 -3.69
CA ALA A 148 -16.84 -1.70 -2.72
C ALA A 148 -16.78 -3.22 -2.92
N GLU A 149 -16.83 -3.66 -4.18
CA GLU A 149 -16.80 -5.08 -4.53
C GLU A 149 -15.40 -5.72 -4.46
N THR A 150 -14.33 -4.91 -4.39
CA THR A 150 -12.95 -5.39 -4.42
C THR A 150 -12.24 -5.26 -3.09
N TRP A 151 -12.75 -4.46 -2.14
CA TRP A 151 -12.17 -4.30 -0.81
C TRP A 151 -12.42 -5.54 0.04
N ARG A 152 -11.39 -6.34 0.29
CA ARG A 152 -11.49 -7.65 0.97
C ARG A 152 -11.05 -7.61 2.42
N TRP A 153 -10.02 -6.81 2.74
CA TRP A 153 -9.33 -6.89 4.02
C TRP A 153 -9.05 -5.52 4.62
N SER A 154 -9.10 -5.46 5.95
CA SER A 154 -8.47 -4.44 6.76
C SER A 154 -7.47 -5.13 7.67
N PHE A 155 -6.20 -4.76 7.61
CA PHE A 155 -5.15 -5.48 8.31
C PHE A 155 -4.84 -4.83 9.66
N SER A 156 -4.97 -5.58 10.75
CA SER A 156 -4.30 -5.19 11.98
C SER A 156 -2.80 -5.47 11.89
N ALA A 157 -1.99 -4.71 12.65
CA ALA A 157 -0.55 -4.96 12.70
C ALA A 157 -0.20 -6.40 13.12
N ALA A 158 -0.99 -7.00 14.02
CA ALA A 158 -0.79 -8.37 14.46
C ALA A 158 -1.08 -9.38 13.34
N ALA A 159 -2.17 -9.18 12.58
CA ALA A 159 -2.51 -10.04 11.45
C ALA A 159 -1.45 -9.96 10.35
N ALA A 160 -0.99 -8.75 10.01
CA ALA A 160 0.07 -8.55 9.04
C ALA A 160 1.36 -9.25 9.44
N ARG A 161 1.83 -9.05 10.68
CA ARG A 161 3.05 -9.71 11.20
C ARG A 161 2.98 -11.22 11.07
N ARG A 162 1.86 -11.83 11.48
CA ARG A 162 1.67 -13.28 11.40
C ARG A 162 1.64 -13.76 9.95
N LEU A 163 0.92 -13.06 9.07
CA LEU A 163 0.78 -13.42 7.67
C LEU A 163 2.12 -13.38 6.93
N PHE A 164 2.87 -12.29 7.07
CA PHE A 164 4.17 -12.15 6.38
C PHE A 164 5.22 -13.11 6.92
N ALA A 165 5.16 -13.47 8.21
CA ALA A 165 6.06 -14.46 8.81
C ALA A 165 5.86 -15.90 8.27
N GLU A 166 4.75 -16.18 7.56
CA GLU A 166 4.56 -17.45 6.86
C GLU A 166 5.46 -17.57 5.61
N PHE A 167 5.95 -16.44 5.06
CA PHE A 167 6.67 -16.39 3.79
C PHE A 167 8.09 -15.83 3.92
N PHE A 168 8.35 -15.00 4.91
CA PHE A 168 9.63 -14.31 5.10
C PHE A 168 10.16 -14.54 6.51
N PRO A 169 11.49 -14.68 6.68
CA PRO A 169 12.09 -14.78 8.02
C PRO A 169 11.69 -13.57 8.88
N THR A 170 11.31 -13.81 10.12
CA THR A 170 10.88 -12.73 11.04
C THR A 170 11.98 -11.70 11.27
N THR A 171 13.25 -12.08 11.17
CA THR A 171 14.42 -11.18 11.24
C THR A 171 14.56 -10.25 10.06
N ALA A 172 13.92 -10.55 8.93
CA ALA A 172 13.91 -9.71 7.73
C ALA A 172 12.68 -8.80 7.64
N LEU A 173 11.77 -8.86 8.62
CA LEU A 173 10.51 -8.13 8.61
C LEU A 173 10.60 -6.87 9.48
N THR A 174 10.36 -5.71 8.89
CA THR A 174 10.18 -4.44 9.61
C THR A 174 8.75 -3.95 9.41
N TYR A 175 8.12 -3.50 10.47
CA TYR A 175 6.74 -3.00 10.44
C TYR A 175 6.67 -1.61 11.04
N GLU A 176 5.99 -0.74 10.35
CA GLU A 176 5.67 0.61 10.81
C GLU A 176 4.15 0.80 10.77
N SER A 177 3.59 1.50 11.74
CA SER A 177 2.18 1.88 11.76
C SER A 177 2.09 3.39 11.81
N PHE A 178 1.26 3.95 10.96
CA PHE A 178 1.08 5.39 10.82
C PHE A 178 -0.35 5.79 11.22
N GLY A 179 -0.49 7.03 11.64
CA GLY A 179 -1.78 7.59 11.99
C GLY A 179 -2.19 7.37 13.46
N ASN A 180 -3.34 7.89 13.78
CA ASN A 180 -4.01 7.79 15.07
C ASN A 180 -5.53 7.79 14.86
N ALA A 181 -6.31 7.74 15.96
CA ALA A 181 -7.77 7.74 15.87
C ALA A 181 -8.33 8.95 15.11
N LEU A 182 -7.73 10.15 15.28
CA LEU A 182 -8.18 11.35 14.60
C LEU A 182 -7.93 11.26 13.09
N SER A 183 -6.73 10.85 12.66
CA SER A 183 -6.44 10.67 11.22
C SER A 183 -7.31 9.58 10.60
N ALA A 184 -7.63 8.51 11.33
CA ALA A 184 -8.52 7.46 10.86
C ALA A 184 -9.98 7.90 10.72
N THR A 185 -10.42 8.90 11.49
CA THR A 185 -11.80 9.45 11.39
C THR A 185 -11.90 10.60 10.40
N ALA A 186 -10.79 11.25 10.06
CA ALA A 186 -10.75 12.34 9.09
C ALA A 186 -10.50 11.87 7.66
N PHE A 187 -10.26 10.58 7.50
CA PHE A 187 -9.97 9.90 6.24
C PHE A 187 -11.22 9.69 5.38
#